data_2033b6aa3063eb901764e59b8c2f7c45
#
_entry.id   2033b6aa3063eb901764e59b8c2f7c45
#
_cell.length_a   1.000
_cell.length_b   1.000
_cell.length_c   1.000
_cell.angle_alpha   90.00
_cell.angle_beta   90.00
_cell.angle_gamma   90.00
#
_symmetry.space_group_name_H-M   'P 1'
#
loop_
_entity.id
_entity.type
_entity.pdbx_description
1 polymer ?
#
loop_
_entity_poly.entity_id
_entity_poly.type
_entity_poly.pdbx_seq_one_letter_code
_entity_poly.pdbx_strand_id
1 'polypeptide(L)'
;VIRHIVFFTVQEEHLEEVRAGLSILTAIPHARLLEIGTNVKTDQLGTEIDLVVYGEFDDEAALAAYKAHPDYQLSIERVRPLREKRIAADYDSHAAVTRPL
;
A
#
# COMPACT_ATOMS: atom_id res chain seq x y z
N VAL A 1 -11.22 8.96 8.74
CA VAL A 1 -10.33 7.84 8.37
C VAL A 1 -9.36 8.30 7.31
N ILE A 2 -8.08 8.07 7.52
CA ILE A 2 -7.06 8.28 6.48
C ILE A 2 -6.98 7.03 5.64
N ARG A 3 -7.09 7.19 4.31
CA ARG A 3 -6.91 6.11 3.34
C ARG A 3 -5.56 6.28 2.68
N HIS A 4 -4.73 5.26 2.82
CA HIS A 4 -3.35 5.22 2.33
C HIS A 4 -3.27 4.23 1.18
N ILE A 5 -2.88 4.71 0.01
CA ILE A 5 -2.86 3.90 -1.20
C ILE A 5 -1.47 3.99 -1.82
N VAL A 6 -0.86 2.85 -2.07
CA VAL A 6 0.46 2.79 -2.71
C VAL A 6 0.41 1.86 -3.91
N PHE A 7 0.87 2.36 -5.04
CA PHE A 7 0.99 1.60 -6.27
C PHE A 7 2.46 1.22 -6.50
N PHE A 8 2.67 -0.01 -6.89
CA PHE A 8 4.00 -0.52 -7.24
C PHE A 8 4.03 -1.07 -8.66
N THR A 9 5.09 -0.75 -9.39
CA THR A 9 5.45 -1.45 -10.61
C THR A 9 6.62 -2.39 -10.30
N VAL A 10 6.55 -3.62 -10.78
CA VAL A 10 7.50 -4.67 -10.47
C VAL A 10 7.69 -5.53 -11.72
N GLN A 11 8.93 -5.95 -11.99
CA GLN A 11 9.15 -6.93 -13.05
C GLN A 11 8.54 -8.27 -12.66
N GLU A 12 8.00 -8.98 -13.64
CA GLU A 12 7.26 -10.23 -13.41
C GLU A 12 8.07 -11.24 -12.59
N GLU A 13 9.36 -11.35 -12.85
CA GLU A 13 10.26 -12.29 -12.16
C GLU A 13 10.40 -12.00 -10.65
N HIS A 14 10.11 -10.76 -10.22
CA HIS A 14 10.21 -10.34 -8.82
C HIS A 14 8.86 -10.18 -8.13
N LEU A 15 7.78 -10.42 -8.85
CA LEU A 15 6.42 -10.13 -8.35
C LEU A 15 6.10 -10.85 -7.03
N GLU A 16 6.40 -12.15 -6.94
CA GLU A 16 6.11 -12.92 -5.74
C GLU A 16 6.98 -12.52 -4.55
N GLU A 17 8.24 -12.19 -4.78
CA GLU A 17 9.12 -11.72 -3.71
C GLU A 17 8.67 -10.36 -3.17
N VAL A 18 8.24 -9.46 -4.05
CA VAL A 18 7.73 -8.15 -3.64
C VAL A 18 6.41 -8.32 -2.90
N ARG A 19 5.51 -9.17 -3.39
CA ARG A 19 4.26 -9.47 -2.68
C ARG A 19 4.54 -9.99 -1.27
N ALA A 20 5.48 -10.93 -1.13
CA ALA A 20 5.86 -11.47 0.17
C ALA A 20 6.44 -10.39 1.09
N GLY A 21 7.29 -9.51 0.56
CA GLY A 21 7.87 -8.40 1.31
C GLY A 21 6.82 -7.40 1.77
N LEU A 22 5.85 -7.08 0.92
CA LEU A 22 4.73 -6.19 1.28
C LEU A 22 3.80 -6.84 2.30
N SER A 23 3.63 -8.15 2.25
CA SER A 23 2.75 -8.87 3.17
C SER A 23 3.20 -8.76 4.63
N ILE A 24 4.46 -8.45 4.89
CA ILE A 24 4.98 -8.15 6.24
C ILE A 24 4.18 -7.02 6.88
N LEU A 25 3.73 -6.04 6.08
CA LEU A 25 2.97 -4.88 6.57
C LEU A 25 1.66 -5.27 7.25
N THR A 26 1.08 -6.40 6.89
CA THR A 26 -0.21 -6.84 7.45
C THR A 26 -0.12 -7.23 8.92
N ALA A 27 1.09 -7.44 9.46
CA ALA A 27 1.30 -7.75 10.87
C ALA A 27 1.37 -6.50 11.76
N ILE A 28 1.45 -5.30 11.18
CA ILE A 28 1.56 -4.04 11.95
C ILE A 28 0.20 -3.67 12.52
N PRO A 29 0.08 -3.42 13.86
CA PRO A 29 -1.23 -3.34 14.52
C PRO A 29 -1.93 -1.98 14.45
N HIS A 30 -1.44 -1.00 13.70
CA HIS A 30 -1.94 0.37 13.74
C HIS A 30 -2.99 0.70 12.68
N ALA A 31 -3.20 -0.17 11.71
CA ALA A 31 -4.22 0.01 10.69
C ALA A 31 -5.54 -0.65 11.10
N ARG A 32 -6.66 -0.03 10.72
CA ARG A 32 -7.97 -0.68 10.81
C ARG A 32 -8.07 -1.80 9.77
N LEU A 33 -7.52 -1.55 8.60
CA LEU A 33 -7.44 -2.47 7.48
C LEU A 33 -6.12 -2.23 6.78
N LEU A 34 -5.41 -3.28 6.44
CA LEU A 34 -4.27 -3.22 5.54
C LEU A 34 -4.28 -4.44 4.65
N GLU A 35 -4.26 -4.23 3.36
CA GLU A 35 -4.29 -5.33 2.40
C GLU A 35 -3.33 -5.08 1.25
N ILE A 36 -2.84 -6.18 0.69
CA ILE A 36 -1.97 -6.17 -0.48
C ILE A 36 -2.77 -6.76 -1.63
N GLY A 37 -3.08 -5.91 -2.61
CA GLY A 37 -3.86 -6.30 -3.77
C GLY A 37 -3.00 -6.48 -5.01
N THR A 38 -3.47 -7.31 -5.92
CA THR A 38 -2.89 -7.46 -7.25
C THR A 38 -3.80 -6.73 -8.25
N ASN A 39 -3.21 -5.88 -9.10
CA ASN A 39 -3.98 -5.18 -10.11
C ASN A 39 -4.60 -6.18 -11.08
N VAL A 40 -5.91 -6.11 -11.26
CA VAL A 40 -6.61 -6.99 -12.22
C VAL A 40 -6.41 -6.52 -13.68
N LYS A 41 -5.83 -5.34 -13.88
CA LYS A 41 -5.41 -4.81 -15.20
C LYS A 41 -6.52 -4.72 -16.24
N THR A 42 -7.72 -4.38 -15.79
CA THR A 42 -8.86 -4.19 -16.70
C THR A 42 -8.93 -2.79 -17.30
N ASP A 43 -8.29 -1.81 -16.66
CA ASP A 43 -8.23 -0.44 -17.16
C ASP A 43 -7.07 -0.28 -18.15
N GLN A 44 -7.35 0.28 -19.32
CA GLN A 44 -6.33 0.45 -20.36
C GLN A 44 -5.18 1.36 -19.93
N LEU A 45 -5.44 2.31 -19.05
CA LEU A 45 -4.45 3.29 -18.59
C LEU A 45 -3.75 2.86 -17.30
N GLY A 46 -4.16 1.74 -16.72
CA GLY A 46 -3.65 1.24 -15.44
C GLY A 46 -2.84 -0.05 -15.54
N THR A 47 -2.46 -0.49 -16.73
CA THR A 47 -1.78 -1.78 -16.92
C THR A 47 -0.35 -1.81 -16.39
N GLU A 48 0.25 -0.65 -16.14
CA GLU A 48 1.59 -0.54 -15.60
C GLU A 48 1.68 -0.97 -14.13
N ILE A 49 0.62 -0.74 -13.35
CA ILE A 49 0.60 -1.05 -11.92
C ILE A 49 0.42 -2.55 -11.72
N ASP A 50 1.23 -3.14 -10.84
CA ASP A 50 1.20 -4.57 -10.55
C ASP A 50 0.61 -4.88 -9.18
N LEU A 51 1.05 -4.19 -8.13
CA LEU A 51 0.63 -4.41 -6.76
C LEU A 51 0.14 -3.12 -6.12
N VAL A 52 -0.80 -3.26 -5.21
CA VAL A 52 -1.39 -2.13 -4.46
C VAL A 52 -1.34 -2.46 -2.98
N VAL A 53 -0.85 -1.51 -2.19
CA VAL A 53 -1.05 -1.52 -0.74
C VAL A 53 -2.18 -0.56 -0.44
N TYR A 54 -3.22 -1.04 0.24
CA TYR A 54 -4.33 -0.21 0.67
C TYR A 54 -4.48 -0.31 2.18
N GLY A 55 -4.48 0.83 2.87
CA GLY A 55 -4.64 0.88 4.31
C GLY A 55 -5.66 1.91 4.75
N GLU A 56 -6.34 1.62 5.85
CA GLU A 56 -7.25 2.55 6.52
C GLU A 56 -6.77 2.78 7.94
N PHE A 57 -6.66 4.03 8.33
CA PHE A 57 -6.12 4.44 9.64
C PHE A 57 -7.10 5.41 10.31
N ASP A 58 -7.21 5.34 11.64
CA ASP A 58 -8.11 6.24 12.39
C ASP A 58 -7.77 7.70 12.15
N ASP A 59 -6.48 8.02 12.10
CA ASP A 59 -5.98 9.39 11.95
C ASP A 59 -4.53 9.37 11.44
N GLU A 60 -3.96 10.56 11.27
CA GLU A 60 -2.59 10.70 10.81
C GLU A 60 -1.57 10.15 11.83
N ALA A 61 -1.89 10.20 13.12
CA ALA A 61 -1.02 9.64 14.16
C ALA A 61 -0.92 8.13 14.02
N ALA A 62 -2.02 7.43 13.73
CA ALA A 62 -2.01 5.99 13.48
C ALA A 62 -1.20 5.63 12.23
N LEU A 63 -1.32 6.40 11.16
CA LEU A 63 -0.51 6.23 9.96
C LEU A 63 0.97 6.42 10.26
N ALA A 64 1.32 7.45 11.03
CA ALA A 64 2.70 7.69 11.43
C ALA A 64 3.26 6.55 12.28
N ALA A 65 2.48 6.02 13.23
CA ALA A 65 2.87 4.89 14.06
C ALA A 65 3.11 3.62 13.21
N TYR A 66 2.26 3.39 12.22
CA TYR A 66 2.44 2.31 11.25
C TYR A 66 3.79 2.44 10.52
N LYS A 67 4.10 3.62 10.01
CA LYS A 67 5.37 3.85 9.29
C LYS A 67 6.59 3.79 10.21
N ALA A 68 6.44 4.03 11.50
CA ALA A 68 7.52 3.96 12.48
C ALA A 68 7.76 2.55 13.02
N HIS A 69 6.87 1.61 12.73
CA HIS A 69 6.99 0.23 13.21
C HIS A 69 8.19 -0.48 12.56
N PRO A 70 8.93 -1.32 13.31
CA PRO A 70 10.09 -2.04 12.75
C PRO A 70 9.75 -2.89 11.52
N ASP A 71 8.56 -3.48 11.46
CA ASP A 71 8.13 -4.28 10.32
C ASP A 71 7.95 -3.45 9.05
N TYR A 72 7.64 -2.15 9.18
CA TYR A 72 7.60 -1.25 8.03
C TYR A 72 8.98 -1.13 7.39
N GLN A 73 10.02 -0.92 8.21
CA GLN A 73 11.39 -0.83 7.73
C GLN A 73 11.85 -2.17 7.12
N LEU A 74 11.49 -3.28 7.74
CA LEU A 74 11.81 -4.61 7.22
C LEU A 74 11.20 -4.82 5.83
N SER A 75 9.94 -4.41 5.65
CA SER A 75 9.27 -4.47 4.34
C SER A 75 10.02 -3.63 3.31
N ILE A 76 10.40 -2.40 3.67
CA ILE A 76 11.17 -1.52 2.78
C ILE A 76 12.47 -2.20 2.33
N GLU A 77 13.21 -2.79 3.26
CA GLU A 77 14.49 -3.45 2.96
C GLU A 77 14.34 -4.58 1.96
N ARG A 78 13.24 -5.32 2.03
CA ARG A 78 12.97 -6.43 1.11
C ARG A 78 12.41 -6.01 -0.23
N VAL A 79 11.61 -4.94 -0.25
CA VAL A 79 10.86 -4.52 -1.45
C VAL A 79 11.66 -3.56 -2.32
N ARG A 80 12.32 -2.58 -1.71
CA ARG A 80 13.01 -1.51 -2.44
C ARG A 80 14.02 -2.01 -3.49
N PRO A 81 14.84 -3.05 -3.23
CA PRO A 81 15.78 -3.53 -4.23
C PRO A 81 15.12 -4.15 -5.47
N LEU A 82 13.85 -4.57 -5.36
CA LEU A 82 13.17 -5.35 -6.39
C LEU A 82 12.06 -4.62 -7.11
N ARG A 83 11.41 -3.64 -6.44
CA ARG A 83 10.38 -2.83 -7.07
C ARG A 83 10.99 -1.80 -8.03
N GLU A 84 10.23 -1.40 -9.03
CA GLU A 84 10.63 -0.31 -9.91
C GLU A 84 10.10 1.01 -9.38
N LYS A 85 8.80 1.28 -9.54
CA LYS A 85 8.19 2.53 -9.10
C LYS A 85 7.33 2.31 -7.86
N ARG A 86 7.27 3.34 -7.04
CA ARG A 86 6.35 3.45 -5.90
C ARG A 86 5.67 4.81 -5.96
N ILE A 87 4.36 4.81 -6.05
CA ILE A 87 3.55 6.03 -6.10
C ILE A 87 2.50 5.94 -5.00
N ALA A 88 2.46 6.94 -4.11
CA ALA A 88 1.57 6.91 -2.97
C ALA A 88 0.67 8.14 -2.93
N ALA A 89 -0.53 7.95 -2.40
CA ALA A 89 -1.45 9.03 -2.09
C ALA A 89 -2.20 8.70 -0.80
N ASP A 90 -2.38 9.73 0.02
CA ASP A 90 -3.16 9.64 1.25
C ASP A 90 -4.27 10.68 1.19
N TYR A 91 -5.46 10.31 1.67
CA TYR A 91 -6.54 11.30 1.81
C TYR A 91 -7.40 11.00 3.02
N ASP A 92 -8.03 12.05 3.55
CA ASP A 92 -8.99 11.93 4.64
C ASP A 92 -10.37 11.70 4.04
N SER A 93 -11.02 10.59 4.42
CA SER A 93 -12.33 10.25 3.92
C SER A 93 -13.40 11.29 4.31
N HIS A 94 -13.22 12.05 5.40
CA HIS A 94 -14.14 13.12 5.80
C HIS A 94 -14.14 14.29 4.81
N ALA A 95 -13.02 14.52 4.13
CA ALA A 95 -12.89 15.57 3.14
C ALA A 95 -13.18 15.09 1.71
N ALA A 96 -13.44 13.79 1.53
CA ALA A 96 -13.69 13.23 0.22
C ALA A 96 -15.11 13.53 -0.26
N VAL A 97 -15.26 13.73 -1.55
CA VAL A 97 -16.58 13.74 -2.18
C VAL A 97 -17.05 12.31 -2.30
N THR A 98 -18.13 11.98 -1.61
CA THR A 98 -18.59 10.60 -1.45
C THR A 98 -20.03 10.44 -1.89
N ARG A 99 -20.31 9.29 -2.51
CA ARG A 99 -21.67 8.82 -2.76
C ARG A 99 -21.81 7.39 -2.24
N PRO A 100 -22.94 7.04 -1.55
CA PRO A 100 -24.05 7.90 -1.12
C PRO A 100 -23.64 8.83 0.02
N LEU A 101 -24.33 9.96 0.06
CA LEU A 101 -24.10 10.98 1.08
C LEU A 101 -24.79 10.65 2.40
#